data_49e41f6e1e8a338aa43a0d5a229c11b1
#
_entry.id   49e41f6e1e8a338aa43a0d5a229c11b1
#
_cell.length_a   1.000
_cell.length_b   1.000
_cell.length_c   1.000
_cell.angle_alpha   90.00
_cell.angle_beta   90.00
_cell.angle_gamma   90.00
#
_symmetry.space_group_name_H-M   'P 1'
#
loop_
_entity.id
_entity.type
_entity.pdbx_description
1 polymer ?
#
loop_
_entity_poly.entity_id
_entity_poly.type
_entity_poly.pdbx_seq_one_letter_code
_entity_poly.pdbx_strand_id
1 'polypeptide(L)'
;HHHPNQHTEAELKLIRDMRRRNPTLGMVELWHRLRKRGYTRCPESLFRVMRKLGMFPQPKVKAAYKAKPYEQMQYPGQRVQVDVKVVPMKCLTNPEERLYQYTAIDEYTRLRYLGAYPEQSTYSSADFLEKMVAWFKRRGVRVECVQTDNGIEFTNRFSTNKKNRLTRFELTAARL
;
A
#
# COMPACT_ATOMS: atom_id res chain seq x y z
N HIS A 1 -11.89 47.13 19.89
CA HIS A 1 -10.97 46.68 20.97
C HIS A 1 -9.89 45.76 20.40
N HIS A 2 -8.66 46.22 20.45
CA HIS A 2 -7.51 45.42 20.04
C HIS A 2 -7.08 44.55 21.24
N HIS A 3 -7.21 43.24 21.11
CA HIS A 3 -6.76 42.32 22.16
C HIS A 3 -5.21 42.29 22.17
N PRO A 4 -4.54 42.36 23.36
CA PRO A 4 -3.07 42.41 23.45
C PRO A 4 -2.35 41.26 22.75
N ASN A 5 -2.99 40.11 22.68
CA ASN A 5 -2.45 38.89 22.06
C ASN A 5 -2.83 38.75 20.58
N GLN A 6 -3.49 39.73 19.96
CA GLN A 6 -3.83 39.68 18.55
C GLN A 6 -2.57 39.88 17.69
N HIS A 7 -2.48 39.18 16.55
CA HIS A 7 -1.39 39.40 15.60
C HIS A 7 -1.47 40.80 15.01
N THR A 8 -0.33 41.43 14.87
CA THR A 8 -0.20 42.74 14.20
C THR A 8 -0.31 42.56 12.68
N GLU A 9 -0.66 43.63 11.97
CA GLU A 9 -0.70 43.58 10.50
C GLU A 9 0.66 43.22 9.90
N ALA A 10 1.76 43.65 10.50
CA ALA A 10 3.11 43.28 10.07
C ALA A 10 3.37 41.79 10.19
N GLU A 11 2.95 41.17 11.32
CA GLU A 11 3.05 39.72 11.51
C GLU A 11 2.17 38.98 10.50
N LEU A 12 0.93 39.42 10.27
CA LEU A 12 0.02 38.82 9.30
C LEU A 12 0.57 38.92 7.87
N LYS A 13 1.15 40.03 7.51
CA LYS A 13 1.82 40.22 6.20
C LYS A 13 3.00 39.25 6.06
N LEU A 14 3.83 39.14 7.09
CA LEU A 14 4.99 38.23 7.09
C LEU A 14 4.55 36.76 6.90
N ILE A 15 3.48 36.34 7.59
CA ILE A 15 2.91 34.97 7.48
C ILE A 15 2.38 34.74 6.06
N ARG A 16 1.58 35.67 5.51
CA ARG A 16 1.04 35.58 4.14
C ARG A 16 2.14 35.47 3.09
N ASP A 17 3.13 36.34 3.17
CA ASP A 17 4.25 36.40 2.22
C ASP A 17 5.10 35.11 2.28
N MET A 18 5.37 34.64 3.49
CA MET A 18 6.12 33.38 3.67
C MET A 18 5.35 32.17 3.12
N ARG A 19 4.04 32.09 3.37
CA ARG A 19 3.18 30.99 2.88
C ARG A 19 3.04 31.02 1.36
N ARG A 20 2.88 32.20 0.77
CA ARG A 20 2.81 32.37 -0.69
C ARG A 20 4.08 31.87 -1.38
N ARG A 21 5.26 32.18 -0.82
CA ARG A 21 6.56 31.75 -1.36
C ARG A 21 6.83 30.26 -1.13
N ASN A 22 6.19 29.66 -0.14
CA ASN A 22 6.41 28.27 0.27
C ASN A 22 5.06 27.56 0.49
N PRO A 23 4.28 27.28 -0.56
CA PRO A 23 2.90 26.80 -0.43
C PRO A 23 2.79 25.38 0.16
N THR A 24 3.81 24.55 -0.02
CA THR A 24 3.83 23.15 0.42
C THR A 24 4.55 22.91 1.74
N LEU A 25 5.15 23.97 2.32
CA LEU A 25 5.97 23.83 3.51
C LEU A 25 5.13 23.40 4.73
N GLY A 26 5.63 22.44 5.49
CA GLY A 26 5.01 22.03 6.76
C GLY A 26 4.99 23.18 7.77
N MET A 27 4.02 23.15 8.70
CA MET A 27 3.80 24.23 9.66
C MET A 27 5.02 24.48 10.56
N VAL A 28 5.67 23.43 11.04
CA VAL A 28 6.83 23.54 11.95
C VAL A 28 8.00 24.23 11.24
N GLU A 29 8.31 23.80 10.03
CA GLU A 29 9.38 24.40 9.24
C GLU A 29 9.04 25.88 8.86
N LEU A 30 7.77 26.13 8.53
CA LEU A 30 7.30 27.51 8.28
C LEU A 30 7.50 28.40 9.50
N TRP A 31 7.18 27.91 10.69
CA TRP A 31 7.38 28.61 11.95
C TRP A 31 8.86 28.90 12.19
N HIS A 32 9.77 27.95 12.00
CA HIS A 32 11.21 28.17 12.13
C HIS A 32 11.73 29.24 11.18
N ARG A 33 11.26 29.26 9.93
CA ARG A 33 11.62 30.31 8.96
C ARG A 33 11.07 31.67 9.31
N LEU A 34 9.87 31.76 9.88
CA LEU A 34 9.27 32.99 10.39
C LEU A 34 10.04 33.49 11.60
N ARG A 35 10.46 32.63 12.52
CA ARG A 35 11.30 32.97 13.66
C ARG A 35 12.59 33.66 13.25
N LYS A 36 13.28 33.13 12.23
CA LYS A 36 14.49 33.75 11.67
C LYS A 36 14.25 35.16 11.09
N ARG A 37 13.00 35.56 10.90
CA ARG A 37 12.59 36.89 10.37
C ARG A 37 11.87 37.75 11.39
N GLY A 38 12.04 37.40 12.69
CA GLY A 38 11.52 38.23 13.77
C GLY A 38 10.12 37.90 14.26
N TYR A 39 9.52 36.76 13.80
CA TYR A 39 8.26 36.28 14.36
C TYR A 39 8.49 35.67 15.75
N THR A 40 7.82 36.23 16.78
CA THR A 40 8.10 35.87 18.17
C THR A 40 7.09 34.92 18.82
N ARG A 41 5.92 34.73 18.19
CA ARG A 41 4.83 33.92 18.78
C ARG A 41 5.06 32.42 18.67
N CYS A 42 4.37 31.65 19.51
CA CYS A 42 4.45 30.19 19.54
C CYS A 42 3.80 29.55 18.32
N PRO A 43 4.14 28.27 18.02
CA PRO A 43 3.58 27.52 16.89
C PRO A 43 2.07 27.42 16.90
N GLU A 44 1.45 27.26 18.09
CA GLU A 44 0.00 27.14 18.25
C GLU A 44 -0.72 28.44 17.86
N SER A 45 -0.11 29.59 18.16
CA SER A 45 -0.64 30.90 17.75
C SER A 45 -0.58 31.05 16.23
N LEU A 46 0.53 30.64 15.60
CA LEU A 46 0.66 30.59 14.15
C LEU A 46 -0.39 29.67 13.53
N PHE A 47 -0.58 28.47 14.06
CA PHE A 47 -1.57 27.52 13.56
C PHE A 47 -2.98 28.12 13.58
N ARG A 48 -3.38 28.75 14.69
CA ARG A 48 -4.71 29.36 14.82
C ARG A 48 -4.94 30.44 13.79
N VAL A 49 -3.98 31.32 13.60
CA VAL A 49 -4.11 32.41 12.61
C VAL A 49 -4.10 31.89 11.19
N MET A 50 -3.23 30.94 10.87
CA MET A 50 -3.22 30.32 9.54
C MET A 50 -4.52 29.60 9.22
N ARG A 51 -5.12 28.92 10.21
CA ARG A 51 -6.44 28.27 10.08
C ARG A 51 -7.54 29.31 9.84
N LYS A 52 -7.54 30.41 10.59
CA LYS A 52 -8.49 31.52 10.42
C LYS A 52 -8.38 32.15 9.03
N LEU A 53 -7.17 32.25 8.49
CA LEU A 53 -6.90 32.80 7.16
C LEU A 53 -7.08 31.77 6.02
N GLY A 54 -7.54 30.54 6.29
CA GLY A 54 -7.75 29.52 5.26
C GLY A 54 -6.48 29.03 4.57
N MET A 55 -5.32 29.15 5.21
CA MET A 55 -4.01 28.83 4.61
C MET A 55 -3.67 27.34 4.61
N PHE A 56 -4.51 26.48 5.16
CA PHE A 56 -4.37 25.04 5.06
C PHE A 56 -5.17 24.51 3.87
N PRO A 57 -4.64 23.53 3.12
CA PRO A 57 -5.40 22.87 2.07
C PRO A 57 -6.66 22.25 2.67
N GLN A 58 -7.79 22.48 2.01
CA GLN A 58 -9.02 21.80 2.39
C GLN A 58 -8.81 20.28 2.26
N PRO A 59 -9.26 19.49 3.25
CA PRO A 59 -9.19 18.04 3.14
C PRO A 59 -9.97 17.63 1.89
N LYS A 60 -9.28 16.92 0.98
CA LYS A 60 -9.97 16.32 -0.17
C LYS A 60 -11.01 15.36 0.39
N VAL A 61 -12.26 15.64 0.18
CA VAL A 61 -13.36 14.72 0.49
C VAL A 61 -13.13 13.50 -0.40
N LYS A 62 -12.67 12.40 0.20
CA LYS A 62 -12.59 11.13 -0.51
C LYS A 62 -14.01 10.70 -0.81
N ALA A 63 -14.30 10.40 -2.08
CA ALA A 63 -15.57 9.79 -2.43
C ALA A 63 -15.81 8.57 -1.53
N ALA A 64 -17.02 8.43 -1.02
CA ALA A 64 -17.37 7.28 -0.20
C ALA A 64 -17.08 5.99 -0.99
N TYR A 65 -16.28 5.09 -0.39
CA TYR A 65 -16.00 3.80 -1.00
C TYR A 65 -17.31 3.02 -1.12
N LYS A 66 -17.73 2.74 -2.35
CA LYS A 66 -18.84 1.82 -2.64
C LYS A 66 -18.21 0.44 -2.86
N ALA A 67 -18.41 -0.47 -1.92
CA ALA A 67 -18.00 -1.84 -2.08
C ALA A 67 -18.68 -2.44 -3.34
N LYS A 68 -17.87 -3.07 -4.20
CA LYS A 68 -18.44 -3.88 -5.28
C LYS A 68 -19.05 -5.13 -4.66
N PRO A 69 -20.25 -5.59 -5.12
CA PRO A 69 -20.80 -6.85 -4.66
C PRO A 69 -19.80 -7.97 -4.98
N TYR A 70 -19.75 -8.97 -4.08
CA TYR A 70 -18.92 -10.16 -4.30
C TYR A 70 -19.44 -10.91 -5.54
N GLU A 71 -18.55 -11.19 -6.47
CA GLU A 71 -18.83 -11.99 -7.65
C GLU A 71 -18.62 -13.46 -7.32
N GLN A 72 -19.71 -14.21 -7.28
CA GLN A 72 -19.66 -15.64 -7.00
C GLN A 72 -19.16 -16.41 -8.24
N MET A 73 -18.16 -17.26 -8.05
CA MET A 73 -17.65 -18.11 -9.11
C MET A 73 -18.68 -19.19 -9.49
N GLN A 74 -18.72 -19.56 -10.77
CA GLN A 74 -19.76 -20.44 -11.33
C GLN A 74 -19.27 -21.87 -11.57
N TYR A 75 -17.96 -22.08 -11.69
CA TYR A 75 -17.34 -23.38 -11.97
C TYR A 75 -15.92 -23.50 -11.41
N PRO A 76 -15.40 -24.74 -11.26
CA PRO A 76 -14.04 -24.98 -10.77
C PRO A 76 -12.97 -24.33 -11.65
N GLY A 77 -11.99 -23.68 -11.04
CA GLY A 77 -10.83 -23.09 -11.74
C GLY A 77 -11.09 -21.71 -12.35
N GLN A 78 -12.32 -21.21 -12.32
CA GLN A 78 -12.65 -19.87 -12.82
C GLN A 78 -11.80 -18.80 -12.14
N ARG A 79 -11.59 -18.89 -10.81
CA ARG A 79 -10.67 -18.05 -10.06
C ARG A 79 -10.03 -18.81 -8.90
N VAL A 80 -8.71 -18.84 -8.89
CA VAL A 80 -7.91 -19.42 -7.81
C VAL A 80 -7.19 -18.30 -7.07
N GLN A 81 -7.45 -18.16 -5.78
CA GLN A 81 -6.75 -17.19 -4.92
C GLN A 81 -5.44 -17.80 -4.45
N VAL A 82 -4.36 -17.00 -4.55
CA VAL A 82 -3.02 -17.38 -4.08
C VAL A 82 -2.54 -16.37 -3.05
N ASP A 83 -2.11 -16.89 -1.91
CA ASP A 83 -1.58 -16.10 -0.79
C ASP A 83 -0.30 -16.74 -0.24
N VAL A 84 0.55 -15.92 0.39
CA VAL A 84 1.81 -16.35 1.01
C VAL A 84 1.86 -15.89 2.45
N LYS A 85 2.20 -16.80 3.34
CA LYS A 85 2.43 -16.46 4.75
C LYS A 85 3.71 -17.08 5.29
N VAL A 86 4.33 -16.44 6.26
CA VAL A 86 5.43 -17.02 7.02
C VAL A 86 4.90 -18.16 7.88
N VAL A 87 5.55 -19.30 7.83
CA VAL A 87 5.23 -20.44 8.73
C VAL A 87 5.68 -20.05 10.15
N PRO A 88 4.79 -20.12 11.17
CA PRO A 88 5.18 -19.82 12.53
C PRO A 88 6.29 -20.75 13.03
N MET A 89 7.30 -20.21 13.72
CA MET A 89 8.45 -20.95 14.22
C MET A 89 8.06 -22.20 15.04
N LYS A 90 7.00 -22.10 15.83
CA LYS A 90 6.46 -23.24 16.61
C LYS A 90 5.95 -24.41 15.77
N CYS A 91 5.77 -24.23 14.45
CA CYS A 91 5.36 -25.25 13.51
C CYS A 91 6.55 -25.89 12.77
N LEU A 92 7.78 -25.45 13.05
CA LEU A 92 9.02 -25.90 12.43
C LEU A 92 9.77 -26.83 13.39
N THR A 93 10.36 -27.88 12.85
CA THR A 93 11.25 -28.78 13.61
C THR A 93 12.57 -28.07 13.98
N ASN A 94 13.06 -27.24 13.07
CA ASN A 94 14.25 -26.42 13.29
C ASN A 94 13.82 -24.94 13.42
N PRO A 95 13.97 -24.31 14.60
CA PRO A 95 13.56 -22.90 14.81
C PRO A 95 14.41 -21.87 14.03
N GLU A 96 15.59 -22.27 13.54
CA GLU A 96 16.44 -21.40 12.73
C GLU A 96 15.99 -21.31 11.27
N GLU A 97 15.17 -22.26 10.82
CA GLU A 97 14.63 -22.24 9.48
C GLU A 97 13.50 -21.22 9.35
N ARG A 98 13.47 -20.55 8.21
CA ARG A 98 12.36 -19.69 7.84
C ARG A 98 11.68 -20.25 6.60
N LEU A 99 10.43 -20.65 6.73
CA LEU A 99 9.64 -21.18 5.63
C LEU A 99 8.44 -20.27 5.34
N TYR A 100 8.12 -20.21 4.06
CA TYR A 100 6.96 -19.50 3.53
C TYR A 100 5.97 -20.49 2.95
N GLN A 101 4.76 -20.47 3.47
CA GLN A 101 3.68 -21.30 2.95
C GLN A 101 2.93 -20.54 1.87
N TYR A 102 2.98 -21.06 0.66
CA TYR A 102 2.13 -20.64 -0.44
C TYR A 102 0.84 -21.47 -0.40
N THR A 103 -0.29 -20.80 -0.55
CA THR A 103 -1.62 -21.43 -0.49
C THR A 103 -2.41 -20.99 -1.72
N ALA A 104 -2.92 -21.94 -2.48
CA ALA A 104 -3.86 -21.69 -3.56
C ALA A 104 -5.22 -22.29 -3.19
N ILE A 105 -6.30 -21.53 -3.36
CA ILE A 105 -7.68 -21.97 -3.07
C ILE A 105 -8.55 -21.64 -4.28
N ASP A 106 -9.14 -22.67 -4.88
CA ASP A 106 -10.20 -22.48 -5.85
C ASP A 106 -11.47 -21.91 -5.17
N GLU A 107 -11.95 -20.76 -5.64
CA GLU A 107 -13.07 -20.09 -4.98
C GLU A 107 -14.38 -20.86 -5.09
N TYR A 108 -14.57 -21.65 -6.17
CA TYR A 108 -15.79 -22.42 -6.36
C TYR A 108 -15.82 -23.69 -5.53
N THR A 109 -14.80 -24.54 -5.64
CA THR A 109 -14.77 -25.88 -4.99
C THR A 109 -14.19 -25.86 -3.60
N ARG A 110 -13.46 -24.79 -3.23
CA ARG A 110 -12.63 -24.70 -2.01
C ARG A 110 -11.47 -25.69 -1.96
N LEU A 111 -11.17 -26.36 -3.07
CA LEU A 111 -9.97 -27.19 -3.20
C LEU A 111 -8.73 -26.34 -2.93
N ARG A 112 -7.81 -26.92 -2.16
CA ARG A 112 -6.62 -26.22 -1.69
C ARG A 112 -5.36 -26.97 -2.12
N TYR A 113 -4.40 -26.22 -2.67
CA TYR A 113 -3.03 -26.66 -2.90
C TYR A 113 -2.07 -25.86 -2.02
N LEU A 114 -1.10 -26.56 -1.42
CA LEU A 114 -0.12 -25.95 -0.51
C LEU A 114 1.29 -26.30 -0.97
N GLY A 115 2.21 -25.35 -0.82
CA GLY A 115 3.64 -25.55 -0.99
C GLY A 115 4.42 -24.76 0.08
N ALA A 116 5.54 -25.28 0.52
CA ALA A 116 6.46 -24.62 1.43
C ALA A 116 7.78 -24.31 0.72
N TYR A 117 8.29 -23.10 0.90
CA TYR A 117 9.49 -22.59 0.25
C TYR A 117 10.40 -21.89 1.26
N PRO A 118 11.73 -21.95 1.07
CA PRO A 118 12.67 -21.29 1.98
C PRO A 118 12.68 -19.76 1.81
N GLU A 119 12.12 -19.25 0.72
CA GLU A 119 12.10 -17.80 0.42
C GLU A 119 10.74 -17.32 -0.15
N GLN A 120 10.42 -16.08 0.13
CA GLN A 120 9.32 -15.34 -0.50
C GLN A 120 9.89 -14.55 -1.67
N SER A 121 9.92 -15.17 -2.84
CA SER A 121 10.50 -14.58 -4.05
C SER A 121 9.62 -14.83 -5.27
N THR A 122 9.86 -14.05 -6.34
CA THR A 122 9.18 -14.26 -7.62
C THR A 122 9.53 -15.61 -8.25
N TYR A 123 10.67 -16.22 -7.92
CA TYR A 123 11.05 -17.55 -8.39
C TYR A 123 10.23 -18.63 -7.67
N SER A 124 10.14 -18.57 -6.35
CA SER A 124 9.30 -19.47 -5.55
C SER A 124 7.83 -19.37 -5.96
N SER A 125 7.34 -18.15 -6.21
CA SER A 125 5.97 -17.90 -6.68
C SER A 125 5.72 -18.52 -8.06
N ALA A 126 6.66 -18.43 -8.97
CA ALA A 126 6.55 -19.00 -10.30
C ALA A 126 6.56 -20.53 -10.28
N ASP A 127 7.47 -21.14 -9.51
CA ASP A 127 7.53 -22.60 -9.33
C ASP A 127 6.25 -23.12 -8.66
N PHE A 128 5.76 -22.42 -7.63
CA PHE A 128 4.49 -22.75 -7.00
C PHE A 128 3.33 -22.71 -8.00
N LEU A 129 3.27 -21.67 -8.85
CA LEU A 129 2.23 -21.51 -9.86
C LEU A 129 2.22 -22.68 -10.85
N GLU A 130 3.37 -23.07 -11.37
CA GLU A 130 3.49 -24.23 -12.30
C GLU A 130 3.00 -25.52 -11.66
N LYS A 131 3.46 -25.80 -10.46
CA LYS A 131 3.07 -27.00 -9.70
C LYS A 131 1.57 -26.99 -9.36
N MET A 132 1.04 -25.87 -8.98
CA MET A 132 -0.36 -25.66 -8.65
C MET A 132 -1.25 -25.90 -9.88
N VAL A 133 -0.96 -25.27 -11.01
CA VAL A 133 -1.73 -25.48 -12.26
C VAL A 133 -1.69 -26.94 -12.70
N ALA A 134 -0.51 -27.58 -12.66
CA ALA A 134 -0.39 -29.00 -12.97
C ALA A 134 -1.18 -29.89 -11.99
N TRP A 135 -1.26 -29.54 -10.71
CA TRP A 135 -2.01 -30.26 -9.69
C TRP A 135 -3.52 -30.17 -9.92
N PHE A 136 -4.05 -28.97 -10.23
CA PHE A 136 -5.45 -28.74 -10.58
C PHE A 136 -5.80 -29.49 -11.89
N LYS A 137 -4.96 -29.39 -12.91
CA LYS A 137 -5.16 -30.07 -14.19
C LYS A 137 -5.31 -31.60 -14.04
N ARG A 138 -4.48 -32.25 -13.17
CA ARG A 138 -4.60 -33.69 -12.88
C ARG A 138 -5.92 -34.08 -12.21
N ARG A 139 -6.67 -33.09 -11.70
CA ARG A 139 -8.00 -33.25 -11.09
C ARG A 139 -9.14 -32.79 -12.00
N GLY A 140 -8.85 -32.58 -13.28
CA GLY A 140 -9.85 -32.14 -14.27
C GLY A 140 -10.24 -30.66 -14.14
N VAL A 141 -9.49 -29.86 -13.36
CA VAL A 141 -9.77 -28.44 -13.16
C VAL A 141 -8.79 -27.61 -14.00
N ARG A 142 -9.32 -26.83 -14.93
CA ARG A 142 -8.56 -25.83 -15.69
C ARG A 142 -8.57 -24.51 -14.95
N VAL A 143 -7.40 -24.02 -14.58
CA VAL A 143 -7.25 -22.70 -13.94
C VAL A 143 -7.30 -21.62 -15.03
N GLU A 144 -8.24 -20.69 -14.93
CA GLU A 144 -8.40 -19.58 -15.88
C GLU A 144 -7.89 -18.27 -15.33
N CYS A 145 -8.08 -18.01 -14.04
CA CYS A 145 -7.65 -16.80 -13.39
C CYS A 145 -6.95 -17.10 -12.06
N VAL A 146 -5.81 -16.47 -11.84
CA VAL A 146 -5.10 -16.48 -10.57
C VAL A 146 -5.17 -15.09 -9.96
N GLN A 147 -5.77 -14.98 -8.79
CA GLN A 147 -5.85 -13.75 -8.02
C GLN A 147 -4.83 -13.79 -6.89
N THR A 148 -3.98 -12.76 -6.83
CA THR A 148 -3.01 -12.54 -5.75
C THR A 148 -3.26 -11.21 -5.08
N ASP A 149 -2.69 -11.01 -3.91
CA ASP A 149 -2.45 -9.66 -3.44
C ASP A 149 -1.38 -8.96 -4.30
N ASN A 150 -1.07 -7.71 -3.98
CA ASN A 150 -0.05 -6.96 -4.73
C ASN A 150 1.36 -7.13 -4.12
N GLY A 151 1.66 -8.30 -3.56
CA GLY A 151 2.97 -8.64 -3.02
C GLY A 151 4.08 -8.54 -4.06
N ILE A 152 5.28 -8.16 -3.63
CA ILE A 152 6.45 -7.96 -4.51
C ILE A 152 6.92 -9.27 -5.18
N GLU A 153 6.58 -10.41 -4.61
CA GLU A 153 6.81 -11.74 -5.15
C GLU A 153 5.94 -12.05 -6.36
N PHE A 154 4.81 -11.36 -6.51
CA PHE A 154 3.87 -11.53 -7.61
C PHE A 154 3.99 -10.42 -8.65
N THR A 155 4.12 -9.15 -8.24
CA THR A 155 4.06 -8.01 -9.17
C THR A 155 4.99 -6.85 -8.80
N ASN A 156 5.48 -6.15 -9.81
CA ASN A 156 6.28 -4.93 -9.66
C ASN A 156 5.46 -3.63 -9.73
N ARG A 157 4.13 -3.71 -9.79
CA ARG A 157 3.26 -2.53 -10.03
C ARG A 157 3.47 -1.39 -9.06
N PHE A 158 3.82 -1.70 -7.81
CA PHE A 158 4.01 -0.72 -6.73
C PHE A 158 5.47 -0.45 -6.36
N SER A 159 6.41 -1.04 -7.11
CA SER A 159 7.84 -0.75 -6.91
C SER A 159 8.15 0.70 -7.28
N THR A 160 8.90 1.40 -6.42
CA THR A 160 9.39 2.76 -6.67
C THR A 160 10.37 2.83 -7.84
N ASN A 161 11.10 1.75 -8.10
CA ASN A 161 12.02 1.59 -9.25
C ASN A 161 11.31 0.90 -10.42
N LYS A 162 10.26 1.51 -10.93
CA LYS A 162 9.51 1.02 -12.10
C LYS A 162 10.38 0.92 -13.36
N LYS A 163 11.17 -0.13 -13.45
CA LYS A 163 11.50 -0.67 -14.75
C LYS A 163 10.25 -1.47 -15.16
N ASN A 164 9.61 -1.12 -16.29
CA ASN A 164 8.42 -1.82 -16.83
C ASN A 164 8.74 -3.28 -17.20
N ARG A 165 9.26 -4.04 -16.25
CA ARG A 165 9.61 -5.46 -16.43
C ARG A 165 8.62 -6.29 -15.63
N LEU A 166 8.05 -7.27 -16.31
CA LEU A 166 7.23 -8.30 -15.69
C LEU A 166 8.08 -9.11 -14.71
N THR A 167 7.50 -9.51 -13.61
CA THR A 167 8.11 -10.46 -12.67
C THR A 167 8.20 -11.85 -13.29
N ARG A 168 9.02 -12.73 -12.71
CA ARG A 168 9.07 -14.14 -13.13
C ARG A 168 7.70 -14.81 -13.00
N PHE A 169 6.97 -14.49 -11.95
CA PHE A 169 5.60 -14.96 -11.76
C PHE A 169 4.66 -14.53 -12.89
N GLU A 170 4.65 -13.22 -13.26
CA GLU A 170 3.81 -12.69 -14.33
C GLU A 170 4.16 -13.33 -15.69
N LEU A 171 5.45 -13.54 -15.99
CA LEU A 171 5.90 -14.23 -17.20
C LEU A 171 5.45 -15.69 -17.23
N THR A 172 5.50 -16.38 -16.10
CA THR A 172 5.04 -17.77 -15.97
C THR A 172 3.52 -17.86 -16.12
N ALA A 173 2.78 -16.94 -15.51
CA ALA A 173 1.31 -16.88 -15.62
C ALA A 173 0.86 -16.63 -17.07
N ALA A 174 1.58 -15.80 -17.83
CA ALA A 174 1.26 -15.53 -19.22
C ALA A 174 1.54 -16.72 -20.17
N ARG A 175 2.37 -17.67 -19.75
CA ARG A 175 2.74 -18.86 -20.53
C ARG A 175 1.80 -20.05 -20.29
N LEU A 176 1.19 -20.16 -19.11
CA LEU A 176 0.34 -21.27 -18.70
C LEU A 176 -1.10 -21.13 -19.20
#